data_dae3d668822aefd557040477cee0a69e
#
_entry.id   dae3d668822aefd557040477cee0a69e
#
_cell.length_a   1.000
_cell.length_b   1.000
_cell.length_c   1.000
_cell.angle_alpha   90.00
_cell.angle_beta   90.00
_cell.angle_gamma   90.00
#
_symmetry.space_group_name_H-M   'P 1'
#
loop_
_entity.id
_entity.type
_entity.pdbx_description
1 polymer ?
#
loop_
_entity_poly.entity_id
_entity_poly.type
_entity_poly.pdbx_seq_one_letter_code
_entity_poly.pdbx_strand_id
1 'polypeptide(L)'
;DTYPYGVYNDLQIKSKNKGSEYMKCEKCSKCESCEKSTHRTEEEKKSLTKRLNIIEGQIRGIKQMIEDDRYCADILIQLSAISKSLESVENSILESHIKSCVLTEIQSGNTEIIDEVMELFRRLR
;
A
#
# COMPACT_ATOMS: atom_id res chain seq x y z
N ASP A 1 -7.94 -17.67 9.46
CA ASP A 1 -8.52 -16.65 8.59
C ASP A 1 -9.00 -15.41 9.31
N THR A 2 -8.38 -15.09 10.39
CA THR A 2 -8.50 -13.80 11.00
C THR A 2 -7.36 -12.93 10.50
N TYR A 3 -7.65 -12.10 9.50
CA TYR A 3 -6.89 -10.89 9.31
C TYR A 3 -6.91 -10.13 10.63
N PRO A 4 -5.76 -9.88 11.25
CA PRO A 4 -5.75 -9.08 12.45
C PRO A 4 -6.06 -7.64 12.08
N TYR A 5 -7.34 -7.32 12.00
CA TYR A 5 -7.81 -5.92 11.94
C TYR A 5 -7.33 -5.11 13.16
N GLY A 6 -6.70 -5.77 14.14
CA GLY A 6 -6.19 -5.14 15.34
C GLY A 6 -4.90 -4.34 15.17
N VAL A 7 -4.17 -4.47 14.07
CA VAL A 7 -2.91 -3.73 13.86
C VAL A 7 -3.14 -2.35 13.22
N TYR A 8 -4.31 -2.14 12.61
CA TYR A 8 -4.65 -0.86 11.98
C TYR A 8 -5.35 0.13 12.92
N ASN A 9 -5.79 -0.32 14.11
CA ASN A 9 -6.51 0.56 15.04
C ASN A 9 -5.61 1.54 15.82
N ASP A 10 -4.30 1.34 15.82
CA ASP A 10 -3.36 2.28 16.46
C ASP A 10 -2.83 3.38 15.51
N LEU A 11 -3.14 3.28 14.21
CA LEU A 11 -2.96 4.37 13.29
C LEU A 11 -4.22 5.26 13.34
N GLN A 12 -4.30 6.10 14.36
CA GLN A 12 -5.24 7.21 14.33
C GLN A 12 -4.89 8.09 13.13
N ILE A 13 -5.56 7.81 12.01
CA ILE A 13 -5.58 8.69 10.86
C ILE A 13 -6.32 9.96 11.30
N LYS A 14 -5.61 10.89 11.91
CA LYS A 14 -6.09 12.25 12.00
C LYS A 14 -6.02 12.85 10.60
N SER A 15 -7.12 12.67 9.87
CA SER A 15 -7.37 13.42 8.65
C SER A 15 -7.32 14.91 8.98
N LYS A 16 -6.19 15.52 8.79
CA LYS A 16 -6.08 16.96 8.59
C LYS A 16 -5.60 17.20 7.18
N ASN A 17 -6.55 17.51 6.33
CA ASN A 17 -6.34 18.13 5.04
C ASN A 17 -5.33 19.26 5.14
N LYS A 18 -4.11 19.01 4.69
CA LYS A 18 -3.20 19.98 4.10
C LYS A 18 -2.05 19.25 3.43
N GLY A 19 -1.95 19.39 2.12
CA GLY A 19 -0.84 19.14 1.23
C GLY A 19 0.21 18.16 1.69
N SER A 20 0.30 16.99 1.01
CA SER A 20 1.53 16.17 0.90
C SER A 20 2.39 16.09 2.17
N GLU A 21 1.79 15.72 3.30
CA GLU A 21 2.55 15.24 4.44
C GLU A 21 2.55 13.72 4.41
N TYR A 22 3.68 13.17 4.02
CA TYR A 22 4.01 11.76 4.26
C TYR A 22 3.74 11.47 5.73
N MET A 23 3.12 10.33 6.04
CA MET A 23 2.95 9.86 7.41
C MET A 23 4.31 9.81 8.08
N LYS A 24 4.67 10.85 8.81
CA LYS A 24 5.77 10.79 9.76
C LYS A 24 5.38 9.82 10.85
N CYS A 25 6.17 8.78 10.99
CA CYS A 25 6.04 7.86 12.11
C CYS A 25 6.33 8.66 13.40
N GLU A 26 5.30 9.07 14.13
CA GLU A 26 5.45 9.86 15.37
C GLU A 26 6.19 9.11 16.49
N LYS A 27 6.42 7.79 16.33
CA LYS A 27 7.15 6.95 17.29
C LYS A 27 8.62 6.74 16.95
N CYS A 28 9.10 7.22 15.80
CA CYS A 28 10.46 6.94 15.34
C CYS A 28 11.34 8.18 15.42
N SER A 29 11.81 8.54 16.61
CA SER A 29 12.89 9.52 16.74
C SER A 29 14.25 8.97 16.27
N LYS A 30 14.35 7.67 15.93
CA LYS A 30 15.58 6.98 15.50
C LYS A 30 15.31 5.81 14.54
N CYS A 31 14.30 5.88 13.71
CA CYS A 31 14.00 4.81 12.77
C CYS A 31 14.74 5.08 11.45
N GLU A 32 15.83 4.39 11.21
CA GLU A 32 16.54 4.43 9.92
C GLU A 32 15.60 4.11 8.73
N SER A 33 14.55 3.35 8.98
CA SER A 33 13.55 3.01 7.97
C SER A 33 12.66 4.19 7.56
N CYS A 34 12.54 5.24 8.39
CA CYS A 34 11.75 6.43 8.04
C CYS A 34 12.47 7.35 7.05
N GLU A 35 13.79 7.21 6.92
CA GLU A 35 14.60 8.00 5.98
C GLU A 35 14.76 7.31 4.63
N LYS A 36 14.41 6.02 4.52
CA LYS A 36 14.48 5.29 3.27
C LYS A 36 13.44 5.82 2.30
N SER A 37 13.88 6.30 1.15
CA SER A 37 13.03 6.73 0.05
C SER A 37 13.28 5.85 -1.17
N THR A 38 12.23 5.63 -1.96
CA THR A 38 12.34 4.91 -3.22
C THR A 38 12.19 5.90 -4.36
N HIS A 39 13.19 5.98 -5.22
CA HIS A 39 13.11 6.77 -6.44
C HIS A 39 12.33 5.99 -7.50
N ARG A 40 11.24 6.57 -7.96
CA ARG A 40 10.44 6.05 -9.06
C ARG A 40 10.50 7.01 -10.25
N THR A 41 10.44 6.46 -11.45
CA THR A 41 10.30 7.28 -12.64
C THR A 41 8.93 7.99 -12.66
N GLU A 42 8.84 9.09 -13.39
CA GLU A 42 7.57 9.81 -13.52
C GLU A 42 6.48 8.96 -14.21
N GLU A 43 6.86 8.09 -15.14
CA GLU A 43 5.95 7.13 -15.77
C GLU A 43 5.40 6.12 -14.76
N GLU A 44 6.24 5.58 -13.89
CA GLU A 44 5.81 4.66 -12.82
C GLU A 44 4.85 5.34 -11.85
N LYS A 45 5.16 6.56 -11.42
CA LYS A 45 4.29 7.35 -10.54
C LYS A 45 2.93 7.59 -11.19
N LYS A 46 2.91 8.02 -12.45
CA LYS A 46 1.66 8.26 -13.20
C LYS A 46 0.84 6.99 -13.35
N SER A 47 1.47 5.88 -13.69
CA SER A 47 0.79 4.58 -13.84
C SER A 47 0.14 4.13 -12.53
N LEU A 48 0.89 4.14 -11.44
CA LEU A 48 0.39 3.76 -10.12
C LEU A 48 -0.72 4.70 -9.63
N THR A 49 -0.53 6.00 -9.78
CA THR A 49 -1.52 7.01 -9.38
C THR A 49 -2.81 6.87 -10.18
N LYS A 50 -2.73 6.63 -11.49
CA LYS A 50 -3.90 6.38 -12.33
C LYS A 50 -4.71 5.18 -11.86
N ARG A 51 -4.04 4.08 -11.54
CA ARG A 51 -4.70 2.86 -11.04
C ARG A 51 -5.33 3.09 -9.68
N LEU A 52 -4.65 3.79 -8.78
CA LEU A 52 -5.18 4.14 -7.45
C LEU A 52 -6.38 5.10 -7.54
N ASN A 53 -6.37 6.04 -8.48
CA ASN A 53 -7.51 6.92 -8.71
C ASN A 53 -8.76 6.16 -9.17
N ILE A 54 -8.59 5.13 -10.00
CA ILE A 54 -9.69 4.24 -10.39
C ILE A 54 -10.24 3.50 -9.18
N ILE A 55 -9.37 2.94 -8.34
CA ILE A 55 -9.74 2.24 -7.10
C ILE A 55 -10.47 3.18 -6.14
N GLU A 56 -9.99 4.40 -5.98
CA GLU A 56 -10.64 5.44 -5.17
C GLU A 56 -12.07 5.71 -5.64
N GLY A 57 -12.27 5.84 -6.95
CA GLY A 57 -13.62 5.99 -7.53
C GLY A 57 -14.51 4.77 -7.28
N GLN A 58 -13.97 3.56 -7.37
CA GLN A 58 -14.70 2.33 -7.08
C GLN A 58 -15.12 2.25 -5.61
N ILE A 59 -14.26 2.68 -4.68
CA ILE A 59 -14.59 2.75 -3.24
C ILE A 59 -15.73 3.74 -3.01
N ARG A 60 -15.71 4.89 -3.65
CA ARG A 60 -16.82 5.85 -3.59
C ARG A 60 -18.13 5.25 -4.11
N GLY A 61 -18.06 4.47 -5.19
CA GLY A 61 -19.21 3.74 -5.71
C GLY A 61 -19.78 2.73 -4.71
N ILE A 62 -18.92 2.01 -3.98
CA ILE A 62 -19.36 1.07 -2.93
C ILE A 62 -20.03 1.81 -1.77
N LYS A 63 -19.50 2.94 -1.35
CA LYS A 63 -20.15 3.77 -0.32
C LYS A 63 -21.56 4.16 -0.74
N GLN A 64 -21.74 4.55 -1.99
CA GLN A 64 -23.07 4.87 -2.52
C GLN A 64 -23.99 3.65 -2.54
N MET A 65 -23.47 2.48 -2.91
CA MET A 65 -24.25 1.23 -2.88
C MET A 65 -24.75 0.90 -1.46
N ILE A 66 -23.95 1.16 -0.44
CA ILE A 66 -24.33 0.96 0.96
C ILE A 66 -25.43 1.96 1.37
N GLU A 67 -25.28 3.23 0.99
CA GLU A 67 -26.29 4.26 1.26
C GLU A 67 -27.63 3.99 0.57
N ASP A 68 -27.59 3.38 -0.62
CA ASP A 68 -28.75 3.03 -1.41
C ASP A 68 -29.37 1.67 -1.04
N ASP A 69 -28.88 1.04 0.04
CA ASP A 69 -29.34 -0.28 0.49
C ASP A 69 -29.29 -1.37 -0.61
N ARG A 70 -28.23 -1.34 -1.43
CA ARG A 70 -28.03 -2.32 -2.49
C ARG A 70 -27.86 -3.72 -1.94
N TYR A 71 -28.15 -4.71 -2.76
CA TYR A 71 -28.05 -6.11 -2.39
C TYR A 71 -26.62 -6.49 -1.95
N CYS A 72 -26.51 -7.18 -0.82
CA CYS A 72 -25.22 -7.50 -0.19
C CYS A 72 -24.25 -8.24 -1.12
N ALA A 73 -24.75 -9.18 -1.92
CA ALA A 73 -23.91 -9.94 -2.85
C ALA A 73 -23.25 -9.03 -3.90
N ASP A 74 -23.96 -8.03 -4.40
CA ASP A 74 -23.42 -7.08 -5.38
C ASP A 74 -22.29 -6.25 -4.76
N ILE A 75 -22.46 -5.80 -3.52
CA ILE A 75 -21.44 -5.06 -2.78
C ILE A 75 -20.20 -5.93 -2.56
N LEU A 76 -20.36 -7.19 -2.15
CA LEU A 76 -19.27 -8.13 -1.92
C LEU A 76 -18.50 -8.45 -3.20
N ILE A 77 -19.18 -8.56 -4.34
CA ILE A 77 -18.54 -8.75 -5.65
C ILE A 77 -17.66 -7.54 -5.99
N GLN A 78 -18.16 -6.33 -5.79
CA GLN A 78 -17.39 -5.10 -6.04
C GLN A 78 -16.19 -4.99 -5.11
N LEU A 79 -16.34 -5.31 -3.83
CA LEU A 79 -15.22 -5.34 -2.87
C LEU A 79 -14.15 -6.35 -3.27
N SER A 80 -14.56 -7.53 -3.73
CA SER A 80 -13.63 -8.55 -4.23
C SER A 80 -12.84 -8.06 -5.44
N ALA A 81 -13.48 -7.35 -6.36
CA ALA A 81 -12.82 -6.76 -7.53
C ALA A 81 -11.80 -5.69 -7.12
N ILE A 82 -12.12 -4.85 -6.15
CA ILE A 82 -11.20 -3.83 -5.61
C ILE A 82 -10.01 -4.49 -4.93
N SER A 83 -10.23 -5.55 -4.15
CA SER A 83 -9.14 -6.30 -3.50
C SER A 83 -8.14 -6.84 -4.51
N LYS A 84 -8.59 -7.40 -5.61
CA LYS A 84 -7.72 -7.88 -6.69
C LYS A 84 -6.98 -6.74 -7.39
N SER A 85 -7.62 -5.60 -7.56
CA SER A 85 -6.98 -4.41 -8.14
C SER A 85 -5.88 -3.87 -7.23
N LEU A 86 -6.11 -3.84 -5.92
CA LEU A 86 -5.09 -3.46 -4.93
C LEU A 86 -3.93 -4.45 -4.91
N GLU A 87 -4.19 -5.74 -4.93
CA GLU A 87 -3.16 -6.77 -5.03
C GLU A 87 -2.29 -6.58 -6.27
N SER A 88 -2.88 -6.25 -7.40
CA SER A 88 -2.14 -5.93 -8.62
C SER A 88 -1.24 -4.70 -8.47
N VAL A 89 -1.66 -3.67 -7.75
CA VAL A 89 -0.82 -2.49 -7.43
C VAL A 89 0.31 -2.89 -6.48
N GLU A 90 0.02 -3.66 -5.45
CA GLU A 90 1.03 -4.18 -4.51
C GLU A 90 2.12 -4.98 -5.24
N ASN A 91 1.74 -5.89 -6.12
CA ASN A 91 2.66 -6.70 -6.90
C ASN A 91 3.54 -5.84 -7.81
N SER A 92 2.99 -4.79 -8.43
CA SER A 92 3.77 -3.86 -9.26
C SER A 92 4.81 -3.11 -8.44
N ILE A 93 4.45 -2.66 -7.25
CA ILE A 93 5.36 -1.96 -6.34
C ILE A 93 6.45 -2.90 -5.84
N LEU A 94 6.07 -4.12 -5.44
CA LEU A 94 7.01 -5.13 -4.96
C LEU A 94 8.01 -5.52 -6.05
N GLU A 95 7.55 -5.75 -7.28
CA GLU A 95 8.42 -6.05 -8.41
C GLU A 95 9.43 -4.95 -8.67
N SER A 96 8.98 -3.71 -8.70
CA SER A 96 9.86 -2.54 -8.86
C SER A 96 10.86 -2.43 -7.72
N HIS A 97 10.44 -2.68 -6.49
CA HIS A 97 11.31 -2.67 -5.31
C HIS A 97 12.41 -3.72 -5.39
N ILE A 98 12.08 -4.95 -5.79
CA ILE A 98 13.06 -6.03 -5.94
C ILE A 98 14.06 -5.70 -7.06
N LYS A 99 13.58 -5.25 -8.21
CA LYS A 99 14.42 -4.96 -9.37
C LYS A 99 15.36 -3.76 -9.18
N SER A 100 14.98 -2.78 -8.38
CA SER A 100 15.76 -1.56 -8.17
C SER A 100 16.49 -1.55 -6.82
N CYS A 101 15.73 -1.44 -5.73
CA CYS A 101 16.31 -1.24 -4.40
C CYS A 101 17.04 -2.47 -3.88
N VAL A 102 16.39 -3.64 -3.94
CA VAL A 102 16.95 -4.88 -3.38
C VAL A 102 18.20 -5.32 -4.16
N LEU A 103 18.13 -5.29 -5.49
CA LEU A 103 19.27 -5.66 -6.32
C LEU A 103 20.47 -4.73 -6.10
N THR A 104 20.24 -3.43 -5.99
CA THR A 104 21.30 -2.44 -5.72
C THR A 104 21.95 -2.69 -4.37
N GLU A 105 21.18 -2.95 -3.32
CA GLU A 105 21.69 -3.26 -1.99
C GLU A 105 22.52 -4.54 -1.98
N ILE A 106 22.08 -5.59 -2.66
CA ILE A 106 22.83 -6.84 -2.79
C ILE A 106 24.15 -6.61 -3.53
N GLN A 107 24.14 -5.85 -4.61
CA GLN A 107 25.35 -5.52 -5.38
C GLN A 107 26.35 -4.69 -4.58
N SER A 108 25.89 -3.88 -3.63
CA SER A 108 26.74 -3.12 -2.71
C SER A 108 27.25 -3.93 -1.51
N GLY A 109 26.85 -5.20 -1.40
CA GLY A 109 27.27 -6.12 -0.34
C GLY A 109 26.35 -6.16 0.88
N ASN A 110 25.25 -5.42 0.88
CA ASN A 110 24.25 -5.46 1.95
C ASN A 110 23.29 -6.63 1.76
N THR A 111 23.58 -7.76 2.40
CA THR A 111 22.73 -8.96 2.34
C THR A 111 21.59 -8.96 3.35
N GLU A 112 21.59 -8.05 4.32
CA GLU A 112 20.51 -7.91 5.33
C GLU A 112 19.19 -7.50 4.68
N ILE A 113 19.23 -6.89 3.50
CA ILE A 113 18.04 -6.54 2.71
C ILE A 113 17.18 -7.77 2.39
N ILE A 114 17.77 -8.95 2.31
CA ILE A 114 17.04 -10.21 2.06
C ILE A 114 16.09 -10.51 3.21
N ASP A 115 16.55 -10.31 4.46
CA ASP A 115 15.71 -10.51 5.64
C ASP A 115 14.57 -9.51 5.71
N GLU A 116 14.81 -8.25 5.34
CA GLU A 116 13.76 -7.23 5.21
C GLU A 116 12.69 -7.65 4.19
N VAL A 117 13.11 -8.14 3.03
CA VAL A 117 12.20 -8.61 1.98
C VAL A 117 11.40 -9.82 2.44
N MET A 118 12.03 -10.77 3.12
CA MET A 118 11.36 -11.94 3.66
C MET A 118 10.32 -11.57 4.73
N GLU A 119 10.61 -10.59 5.58
CA GLU A 119 9.67 -10.05 6.55
C GLU A 119 8.50 -9.35 5.85
N LEU A 120 8.77 -8.58 4.80
CA LEU A 120 7.74 -7.95 3.98
C LEU A 120 6.79 -8.99 3.37
N PHE A 121 7.31 -10.07 2.81
CA PHE A 121 6.50 -11.16 2.27
C PHE A 121 5.60 -11.81 3.32
N ARG A 122 6.07 -11.95 4.56
CA ARG A 122 5.24 -12.47 5.66
C ARG A 122 4.07 -11.55 5.99
N ARG A 123 4.28 -10.25 5.93
CA ARG A 123 3.24 -9.25 6.19
C ARG A 123 2.19 -9.14 5.10
N LEU A 124 2.57 -9.43 3.85
CA LEU A 124 1.69 -9.35 2.68
C LEU A 124 0.83 -10.61 2.48
N ARG A 125 1.06 -11.65 3.25
CA ARG A 125 0.28 -12.90 3.20
C ARG A 125 -1.06 -12.79 3.89
#